data_1cf3b58a46d24eb899004fa9259984b0
#
_entry.id   1cf3b58a46d24eb899004fa9259984b0
#
_cell.length_a   1.000
_cell.length_b   1.000
_cell.length_c   1.000
_cell.angle_alpha   90.00
_cell.angle_beta   90.00
_cell.angle_gamma   90.00
#
_symmetry.space_group_name_H-M   'P 1'
#
loop_
_entity.id
_entity.type
_entity.pdbx_description
1 polymer ?
#
loop_
_entity_poly.entity_id
_entity_poly.type
_entity_poly.pdbx_seq_one_letter_code
_entity_poly.pdbx_strand_id
1 'polypeptide(L)'
;MEIYVFSDMYVEPHLALEVQATYYYSESYDFPSVENAIVVFVFSDLYKNYSRSSSTEIRRLVDEYDHSNSVLLLSDLQNNAILSDISHYDFSFGFYAQMPFSKVGIEKIAIEIKSFIRYTMRGALKCYFVDLDNTLIPGVWEEDKESIVEEYQKPSSGSFHSLKMFLKKQASYGAQVIIVSKNDHSSIIEALECIDRNWHQWITHIDSGWGVKHERINQMIIQLGISAEDSLIVDDNPVEIGSIEKYLPLVNRQLYKNNFQHFVRDLKSKGLYLFGNASFNEERKDYYKRQLSPSSKQKQEHLKIDYKYNLFENNPAHIERVIELSSKTNQFNLNKKALNATELIKYKVFTWDCETQYGPLGVVGFALISIEGVLSNFALSCRALGFGLEHALFNEINAKHRIQSIAFKKTEKNKVAQEFLNTISGIPLEELS
;
A
#
# COMPACT_ATOMS: atom_id res chain seq x y z
N MET A 1 11.41 -8.66 -5.49
CA MET A 1 12.41 -7.56 -5.49
C MET A 1 13.34 -7.87 -4.34
N GLU A 2 14.63 -8.00 -4.63
CA GLU A 2 15.65 -8.25 -3.62
C GLU A 2 15.90 -6.98 -2.79
N ILE A 3 16.38 -7.17 -1.57
CA ILE A 3 16.64 -6.06 -0.64
C ILE A 3 18.10 -6.15 -0.24
N TYR A 4 18.81 -5.05 -0.42
CA TYR A 4 20.22 -4.93 -0.07
C TYR A 4 20.40 -3.80 0.96
N VAL A 5 21.18 -4.07 2.00
CA VAL A 5 21.59 -3.07 2.99
C VAL A 5 23.10 -2.88 2.88
N PHE A 6 23.51 -1.70 2.48
CA PHE A 6 24.88 -1.28 2.35
C PHE A 6 25.26 -0.36 3.49
N SER A 7 26.34 -0.67 4.17
CA SER A 7 26.73 0.07 5.37
C SER A 7 28.24 0.24 5.44
N ASP A 8 28.68 1.34 6.03
CA ASP A 8 30.07 1.58 6.38
C ASP A 8 30.43 1.13 7.82
N MET A 9 29.50 0.40 8.46
CA MET A 9 29.66 -0.18 9.79
C MET A 9 28.92 -1.52 9.88
N TYR A 10 29.24 -2.35 10.86
CA TYR A 10 28.57 -3.61 11.07
C TYR A 10 27.17 -3.41 11.68
N VAL A 11 26.12 -3.56 10.86
CA VAL A 11 24.72 -3.49 11.30
C VAL A 11 24.02 -4.84 11.25
N GLU A 12 24.58 -5.79 10.49
CA GLU A 12 23.96 -7.07 10.15
C GLU A 12 23.48 -7.88 11.35
N PRO A 13 24.29 -8.19 12.39
CA PRO A 13 23.91 -9.19 13.38
C PRO A 13 22.61 -8.88 14.11
N HIS A 14 22.30 -7.60 14.27
CA HIS A 14 21.09 -7.15 14.98
C HIS A 14 19.98 -6.73 14.01
N LEU A 15 20.35 -6.06 12.92
CA LEU A 15 19.36 -5.61 11.94
C LEU A 15 18.76 -6.78 11.15
N ALA A 16 19.52 -7.85 10.90
CA ALA A 16 19.04 -9.06 10.23
C ALA A 16 17.95 -9.80 11.01
N LEU A 17 17.87 -9.64 12.31
CA LEU A 17 16.76 -10.16 13.13
C LEU A 17 15.43 -9.43 12.83
N GLU A 18 15.51 -8.21 12.36
CA GLU A 18 14.37 -7.34 12.11
C GLU A 18 14.01 -7.20 10.62
N VAL A 19 15.01 -7.23 9.74
CA VAL A 19 14.86 -6.98 8.30
C VAL A 19 15.54 -8.11 7.52
N GLN A 20 14.77 -8.85 6.74
CA GLN A 20 15.32 -9.87 5.85
C GLN A 20 15.88 -9.18 4.59
N ALA A 21 17.20 -9.15 4.47
CA ALA A 21 17.93 -8.50 3.38
C ALA A 21 19.31 -9.17 3.19
N THR A 22 19.98 -8.83 2.09
CA THR A 22 21.41 -9.13 1.90
C THR A 22 22.22 -7.93 2.38
N TYR A 23 23.19 -8.18 3.25
CA TYR A 23 23.98 -7.14 3.91
C TYR A 23 25.38 -7.06 3.36
N TYR A 24 25.85 -5.86 3.09
CA TYR A 24 27.24 -5.60 2.69
C TYR A 24 27.83 -4.50 3.55
N TYR A 25 29.02 -4.78 4.04
CA TYR A 25 29.83 -3.82 4.78
C TYR A 25 31.05 -3.41 3.95
N SER A 26 31.32 -2.12 3.84
CA SER A 26 32.50 -1.58 3.20
C SER A 26 32.87 -0.21 3.75
N GLU A 27 34.06 -0.09 4.33
CA GLU A 27 34.63 1.19 4.77
C GLU A 27 35.03 2.11 3.62
N SER A 28 35.31 1.52 2.45
CA SER A 28 35.70 2.23 1.23
C SER A 28 34.55 2.51 0.28
N TYR A 29 33.30 2.21 0.71
CA TYR A 29 32.07 2.35 -0.11
C TYR A 29 32.12 1.55 -1.43
N ASP A 30 32.88 0.45 -1.45
CA ASP A 30 32.93 -0.45 -2.58
C ASP A 30 31.85 -1.52 -2.42
N PHE A 31 30.70 -1.30 -3.06
CA PHE A 31 29.51 -2.16 -2.98
C PHE A 31 29.23 -2.79 -4.35
N PRO A 32 28.64 -4.02 -4.37
CA PRO A 32 28.31 -4.69 -5.62
C PRO A 32 27.24 -3.91 -6.40
N SER A 33 27.37 -3.88 -7.72
CA SER A 33 26.33 -3.34 -8.59
C SER A 33 25.09 -4.22 -8.54
N VAL A 34 23.93 -3.63 -8.31
CA VAL A 34 22.63 -4.32 -8.27
C VAL A 34 21.60 -3.54 -9.08
N GLU A 35 20.62 -4.23 -9.65
CA GLU A 35 19.56 -3.64 -10.46
C GLU A 35 18.20 -4.18 -10.07
N ASN A 36 17.15 -3.39 -10.25
CA ASN A 36 15.77 -3.75 -9.96
C ASN A 36 15.54 -4.22 -8.51
N ALA A 37 16.25 -3.62 -7.57
CA ALA A 37 16.27 -3.97 -6.15
C ALA A 37 15.80 -2.80 -5.26
N ILE A 38 15.60 -3.10 -3.98
CA ILE A 38 15.54 -2.08 -2.93
C ILE A 38 16.92 -1.98 -2.31
N VAL A 39 17.52 -0.80 -2.37
CA VAL A 39 18.85 -0.53 -1.83
C VAL A 39 18.71 0.42 -0.64
N VAL A 40 19.26 0.04 0.49
CA VAL A 40 19.27 0.85 1.70
C VAL A 40 20.70 1.13 2.09
N PHE A 41 21.05 2.40 2.14
CA PHE A 41 22.33 2.85 2.68
C PHE A 41 22.18 3.28 4.13
N VAL A 42 23.06 2.78 5.00
CA VAL A 42 23.13 3.14 6.43
C VAL A 42 24.54 3.63 6.74
N PHE A 43 24.71 4.95 6.83
CA PHE A 43 26.01 5.58 7.05
C PHE A 43 25.97 6.51 8.26
N SER A 44 27.03 6.54 9.07
CA SER A 44 27.10 7.41 10.24
C SER A 44 28.46 8.05 10.46
N ASP A 45 28.52 9.37 10.37
CA ASP A 45 29.70 10.16 10.70
C ASP A 45 29.88 10.35 12.21
N LEU A 46 28.81 10.28 13.00
CA LEU A 46 28.91 10.34 14.47
C LEU A 46 29.77 9.21 15.03
N TYR A 47 29.77 8.07 14.37
CA TYR A 47 30.61 6.95 14.75
C TYR A 47 32.03 7.07 14.22
N LYS A 48 32.18 7.53 12.98
CA LYS A 48 33.46 7.66 12.28
C LYS A 48 34.01 9.08 12.43
N ASN A 49 34.38 9.51 13.63
CA ASN A 49 35.01 10.81 13.90
C ASN A 49 36.24 11.16 13.04
N TYR A 50 36.65 10.31 12.09
CA TYR A 50 37.85 10.42 11.32
C TYR A 50 37.67 10.15 9.81
N SER A 51 36.53 9.67 9.33
CA SER A 51 36.37 9.48 7.89
C SER A 51 35.76 10.71 7.24
N ARG A 52 36.57 11.39 6.43
CA ARG A 52 36.15 12.48 5.57
C ARG A 52 35.38 11.98 4.33
N SER A 53 34.38 11.17 4.52
CA SER A 53 33.46 10.93 3.42
C SER A 53 32.68 12.22 3.20
N SER A 54 33.03 12.91 2.14
CA SER A 54 32.30 14.14 1.84
C SER A 54 30.85 13.79 1.52
N SER A 55 29.92 14.62 1.95
CA SER A 55 28.50 14.53 1.54
C SER A 55 28.33 14.39 0.02
N THR A 56 29.33 14.78 -0.74
CA THR A 56 29.44 14.67 -2.21
C THR A 56 29.66 13.21 -2.65
N GLU A 57 30.46 12.44 -1.92
CA GLU A 57 30.76 11.05 -2.26
C GLU A 57 29.55 10.14 -1.99
N ILE A 58 28.88 10.35 -0.86
CA ILE A 58 27.63 9.64 -0.55
C ILE A 58 26.53 9.98 -1.57
N ARG A 59 26.40 11.24 -1.98
CA ARG A 59 25.44 11.61 -3.02
C ARG A 59 25.75 10.94 -4.35
N ARG A 60 27.00 10.94 -4.78
CA ARG A 60 27.40 10.26 -6.00
C ARG A 60 27.06 8.77 -5.96
N LEU A 61 27.31 8.12 -4.82
CA LEU A 61 26.99 6.73 -4.63
C LEU A 61 25.47 6.48 -4.72
N VAL A 62 24.66 7.30 -4.05
CA VAL A 62 23.20 7.22 -4.12
C VAL A 62 22.72 7.41 -5.56
N ASP A 63 23.20 8.44 -6.25
CA ASP A 63 22.84 8.73 -7.65
C ASP A 63 23.17 7.56 -8.59
N GLU A 64 24.29 6.86 -8.35
CA GLU A 64 24.68 5.69 -9.13
C GLU A 64 23.67 4.55 -9.05
N TYR A 65 23.07 4.33 -7.87
CA TYR A 65 22.09 3.27 -7.65
C TYR A 65 20.65 3.68 -7.95
N ASP A 66 20.31 4.96 -7.86
CA ASP A 66 18.92 5.45 -8.00
C ASP A 66 18.37 5.29 -9.42
N HIS A 67 19.22 5.16 -10.43
CA HIS A 67 18.80 5.00 -11.83
C HIS A 67 18.07 3.68 -12.13
N SER A 68 18.36 2.61 -11.37
CA SER A 68 17.84 1.26 -11.62
C SER A 68 17.16 0.63 -10.41
N ASN A 69 17.19 1.29 -9.25
CA ASN A 69 16.73 0.75 -7.97
C ASN A 69 15.81 1.74 -7.24
N SER A 70 15.17 1.24 -6.18
CA SER A 70 14.50 2.08 -5.18
C SER A 70 15.46 2.29 -4.01
N VAL A 71 15.91 3.52 -3.81
CA VAL A 71 16.98 3.83 -2.85
C VAL A 71 16.47 4.53 -1.61
N LEU A 72 16.88 4.05 -0.43
CA LEU A 72 16.72 4.72 0.86
C LEU A 72 18.10 5.06 1.43
N LEU A 73 18.34 6.33 1.72
CA LEU A 73 19.53 6.76 2.42
C LEU A 73 19.19 7.12 3.88
N LEU A 74 19.79 6.39 4.80
CA LEU A 74 19.81 6.71 6.22
C LEU A 74 21.22 7.19 6.58
N SER A 75 21.37 8.50 6.79
CA SER A 75 22.64 9.14 7.12
C SER A 75 22.43 10.33 8.05
N ASP A 76 23.26 10.44 9.09
CA ASP A 76 23.32 11.60 9.98
C ASP A 76 23.78 12.86 9.27
N LEU A 77 24.60 12.75 8.21
CA LEU A 77 25.00 13.88 7.35
C LEU A 77 23.82 14.60 6.67
N GLN A 78 22.67 13.92 6.55
CA GLN A 78 21.46 14.48 5.94
C GLN A 78 20.40 14.85 6.99
N ASN A 79 20.80 15.07 8.24
CA ASN A 79 19.89 15.38 9.34
C ASN A 79 18.80 14.32 9.54
N ASN A 80 19.10 13.04 9.29
CA ASN A 80 18.20 11.96 9.61
C ASN A 80 18.01 11.92 11.14
N ALA A 81 16.78 12.17 11.59
CA ALA A 81 16.45 12.30 13.01
C ALA A 81 16.78 11.04 13.83
N ILE A 82 16.88 9.88 13.20
CA ILE A 82 17.23 8.63 13.88
C ILE A 82 18.74 8.53 14.07
N LEU A 83 19.51 8.78 13.03
CA LEU A 83 20.97 8.66 13.07
C LEU A 83 21.65 9.88 13.73
N SER A 84 20.96 11.01 13.82
CA SER A 84 21.45 12.20 14.53
C SER A 84 21.18 12.16 16.03
N ASP A 85 20.40 11.22 16.55
CA ASP A 85 20.11 11.10 17.97
C ASP A 85 21.14 10.21 18.65
N ILE A 86 22.00 10.83 19.48
CA ILE A 86 23.08 10.16 20.20
C ILE A 86 22.60 9.05 21.13
N SER A 87 21.35 9.09 21.59
CA SER A 87 20.77 8.02 22.43
C SER A 87 20.57 6.69 21.68
N HIS A 88 20.63 6.71 20.35
CA HIS A 88 20.55 5.53 19.52
C HIS A 88 21.89 4.81 19.36
N TYR A 89 22.97 5.33 19.93
CA TYR A 89 24.33 4.78 19.81
C TYR A 89 24.79 4.14 21.12
N ASP A 90 25.61 3.10 20.99
CA ASP A 90 26.43 2.53 22.04
C ASP A 90 27.91 2.62 21.60
N PHE A 91 28.55 3.74 21.93
CA PHE A 91 29.91 4.01 21.49
C PHE A 91 30.93 3.03 22.07
N SER A 92 30.66 2.46 23.26
CA SER A 92 31.53 1.46 23.85
C SER A 92 31.54 0.17 23.02
N PHE A 93 30.37 -0.28 22.64
CA PHE A 93 30.21 -1.46 21.77
C PHE A 93 30.68 -1.18 20.34
N GLY A 94 30.44 0.04 19.86
CA GLY A 94 30.93 0.49 18.57
C GLY A 94 32.45 0.42 18.47
N PHE A 95 33.19 0.81 19.51
CA PHE A 95 34.64 0.77 19.54
C PHE A 95 35.20 -0.66 19.42
N TYR A 96 34.61 -1.61 20.12
CA TYR A 96 35.09 -3.01 20.11
C TYR A 96 34.59 -3.83 18.93
N ALA A 97 33.34 -3.64 18.50
CA ALA A 97 32.67 -4.51 17.55
C ALA A 97 32.37 -3.83 16.22
N GLN A 98 32.73 -2.57 16.04
CA GLN A 98 32.36 -1.74 14.87
C GLN A 98 30.84 -1.69 14.61
N MET A 99 30.06 -1.86 15.67
CA MET A 99 28.59 -1.86 15.64
C MET A 99 28.08 -0.80 16.63
N PRO A 100 27.94 0.43 16.18
CA PRO A 100 27.77 1.58 17.09
C PRO A 100 26.36 1.75 17.62
N PHE A 101 25.35 1.07 17.05
CA PHE A 101 23.98 1.33 17.41
C PHE A 101 23.54 0.56 18.68
N SER A 102 22.88 1.25 19.58
CA SER A 102 22.14 0.63 20.67
C SER A 102 20.96 -0.20 20.13
N LYS A 103 20.39 -1.07 20.97
CA LYS A 103 19.18 -1.82 20.62
C LYS A 103 18.06 -0.90 20.13
N VAL A 104 17.86 0.24 20.79
CA VAL A 104 16.85 1.24 20.40
C VAL A 104 17.18 1.83 19.02
N GLY A 105 18.45 2.12 18.73
CA GLY A 105 18.89 2.60 17.42
C GLY A 105 18.59 1.59 16.31
N ILE A 106 18.92 0.32 16.51
CA ILE A 106 18.62 -0.76 15.55
C ILE A 106 17.11 -0.89 15.29
N GLU A 107 16.28 -0.89 16.34
CA GLU A 107 14.83 -0.93 16.22
C GLU A 107 14.29 0.25 15.38
N LYS A 108 14.84 1.45 15.58
CA LYS A 108 14.45 2.63 14.80
C LYS A 108 14.85 2.53 13.32
N ILE A 109 16.07 2.11 13.05
CA ILE A 109 16.56 1.86 11.69
C ILE A 109 15.69 0.82 11.00
N ALA A 110 15.40 -0.30 11.67
CA ALA A 110 14.55 -1.36 11.13
C ALA A 110 13.14 -0.87 10.78
N ILE A 111 12.54 -0.01 11.61
CA ILE A 111 11.23 0.61 11.37
C ILE A 111 11.24 1.42 10.07
N GLU A 112 12.25 2.26 9.85
CA GLU A 112 12.35 3.07 8.63
C GLU A 112 12.55 2.19 7.38
N ILE A 113 13.40 1.18 7.48
CA ILE A 113 13.62 0.24 6.38
C ILE A 113 12.34 -0.52 6.04
N LYS A 114 11.64 -1.08 7.04
CA LYS A 114 10.36 -1.78 6.84
C LYS A 114 9.31 -0.87 6.20
N SER A 115 9.25 0.39 6.64
CA SER A 115 8.33 1.39 6.10
C SER A 115 8.64 1.69 4.63
N PHE A 116 9.91 1.84 4.29
CA PHE A 116 10.35 2.08 2.91
C PHE A 116 10.09 0.88 2.00
N ILE A 117 10.44 -0.34 2.45
CA ILE A 117 10.16 -1.59 1.72
C ILE A 117 8.66 -1.70 1.42
N ARG A 118 7.82 -1.50 2.45
CA ARG A 118 6.37 -1.55 2.26
C ARG A 118 5.89 -0.48 1.27
N TYR A 119 6.36 0.75 1.42
CA TYR A 119 5.98 1.84 0.52
C TYR A 119 6.35 1.53 -0.94
N THR A 120 7.58 1.06 -1.16
CA THR A 120 8.07 0.70 -2.49
C THR A 120 7.28 -0.46 -3.11
N MET A 121 6.97 -1.49 -2.31
CA MET A 121 6.28 -2.69 -2.81
C MET A 121 4.77 -2.52 -2.95
N ARG A 122 4.12 -1.69 -2.12
CA ARG A 122 2.66 -1.62 -1.99
C ARG A 122 2.09 -0.21 -1.92
N GLY A 123 2.90 0.78 -1.57
CA GLY A 123 2.43 2.11 -1.23
C GLY A 123 1.77 2.18 0.16
N ALA A 124 1.10 3.31 0.42
CA ALA A 124 0.32 3.50 1.63
C ALA A 124 -0.94 2.63 1.65
N LEU A 125 -1.51 2.44 2.84
CA LEU A 125 -2.80 1.77 3.00
C LEU A 125 -3.88 2.49 2.19
N LYS A 126 -4.78 1.72 1.60
CA LYS A 126 -5.85 2.23 0.74
C LYS A 126 -7.19 2.34 1.47
N CYS A 127 -7.37 1.58 2.55
CA CYS A 127 -8.61 1.57 3.31
C CYS A 127 -8.39 1.39 4.81
N TYR A 128 -9.12 2.14 5.59
CA TYR A 128 -9.22 2.06 7.04
C TYR A 128 -10.65 1.71 7.42
N PHE A 129 -10.86 0.54 8.00
CA PHE A 129 -12.10 0.14 8.65
C PHE A 129 -11.98 0.50 10.12
N VAL A 130 -12.88 1.32 10.63
CA VAL A 130 -12.75 1.90 11.97
C VAL A 130 -14.04 1.67 12.74
N ASP A 131 -13.92 1.09 13.93
CA ASP A 131 -15.02 1.01 14.86
C ASP A 131 -15.36 2.39 15.45
N LEU A 132 -16.58 2.55 15.96
CA LEU A 132 -17.05 3.81 16.52
C LEU A 132 -16.83 3.89 18.02
N ASP A 133 -17.50 3.00 18.78
CA ASP A 133 -17.56 3.02 20.23
C ASP A 133 -16.20 2.66 20.84
N ASN A 134 -15.75 3.40 21.87
CA ASN A 134 -14.44 3.24 22.49
C ASN A 134 -13.23 3.31 21.54
N THR A 135 -13.46 3.50 20.24
CA THR A 135 -12.43 3.61 19.20
C THR A 135 -12.32 5.02 18.64
N LEU A 136 -13.38 5.56 18.07
CA LEU A 136 -13.44 6.93 17.55
C LEU A 136 -14.05 7.92 18.53
N ILE A 137 -14.91 7.43 19.42
CA ILE A 137 -15.52 8.17 20.52
C ILE A 137 -15.28 7.44 21.86
N PRO A 138 -15.25 8.16 22.99
CA PRO A 138 -15.21 7.53 24.31
C PRO A 138 -16.58 6.95 24.69
N GLY A 139 -16.62 5.69 25.06
CA GLY A 139 -17.88 5.01 25.48
C GLY A 139 -18.70 4.42 24.35
N VAL A 140 -19.89 3.96 24.69
CA VAL A 140 -20.88 3.34 23.78
C VAL A 140 -22.00 4.32 23.53
N TRP A 141 -22.18 4.77 22.28
CA TRP A 141 -23.09 5.87 21.94
C TRP A 141 -24.52 5.67 22.40
N GLU A 142 -25.05 4.45 22.23
CA GLU A 142 -26.44 4.13 22.61
C GLU A 142 -26.69 4.09 24.12
N GLU A 143 -25.64 4.02 24.93
CA GLU A 143 -25.79 3.89 26.40
C GLU A 143 -25.83 5.27 27.09
N ASP A 144 -24.98 6.21 26.67
CA ASP A 144 -24.86 7.51 27.36
C ASP A 144 -24.33 8.62 26.45
N LYS A 145 -25.18 9.10 25.54
CA LYS A 145 -24.84 10.15 24.56
C LYS A 145 -24.36 11.45 25.19
N GLU A 146 -25.04 11.92 26.24
CA GLU A 146 -24.73 13.19 26.88
C GLU A 146 -23.35 13.18 27.53
N SER A 147 -23.05 12.10 28.28
CA SER A 147 -21.75 11.90 28.91
C SER A 147 -20.64 11.76 27.88
N ILE A 148 -20.87 11.05 26.77
CA ILE A 148 -19.91 10.89 25.69
C ILE A 148 -19.57 12.25 25.06
N VAL A 149 -20.56 13.07 24.76
CA VAL A 149 -20.35 14.41 24.20
C VAL A 149 -19.55 15.30 25.16
N GLU A 150 -19.89 15.27 26.45
CA GLU A 150 -19.14 15.98 27.47
C GLU A 150 -17.70 15.49 27.61
N GLU A 151 -17.50 14.16 27.69
CA GLU A 151 -16.17 13.54 27.81
C GLU A 151 -15.32 13.81 26.56
N TYR A 152 -15.91 13.76 25.37
CA TYR A 152 -15.19 14.03 24.13
C TYR A 152 -14.59 15.44 24.07
N GLN A 153 -15.16 16.41 24.81
CA GLN A 153 -14.63 17.78 24.90
C GLN A 153 -13.49 17.94 25.91
N LYS A 154 -13.24 16.93 26.75
CA LYS A 154 -12.18 16.98 27.77
C LYS A 154 -10.79 16.66 27.19
N PRO A 155 -9.71 17.17 27.80
CA PRO A 155 -8.35 16.82 27.41
C PRO A 155 -8.04 15.31 27.49
N SER A 156 -8.73 14.56 28.37
CA SER A 156 -8.65 13.09 28.49
C SER A 156 -8.97 12.37 27.17
N SER A 157 -9.79 12.97 26.31
CA SER A 157 -10.15 12.42 24.99
C SER A 157 -9.14 12.73 23.88
N GLY A 158 -7.96 13.25 24.19
CA GLY A 158 -6.94 13.63 23.22
C GLY A 158 -6.51 12.49 22.28
N SER A 159 -6.57 11.24 22.72
CA SER A 159 -6.28 10.07 21.88
C SER A 159 -7.34 9.83 20.80
N PHE A 160 -8.63 10.03 21.10
CA PHE A 160 -9.72 9.95 20.13
C PHE A 160 -9.61 11.07 19.09
N HIS A 161 -9.33 12.30 19.55
CA HIS A 161 -9.07 13.44 18.64
C HIS A 161 -7.88 13.17 17.72
N SER A 162 -6.79 12.62 18.26
CA SER A 162 -5.58 12.31 17.48
C SER A 162 -5.84 11.23 16.43
N LEU A 163 -6.60 10.18 16.77
CA LEU A 163 -7.01 9.15 15.83
C LEU A 163 -7.88 9.76 14.71
N LYS A 164 -8.87 10.59 15.06
CA LYS A 164 -9.68 11.31 14.08
C LYS A 164 -8.83 12.15 13.13
N MET A 165 -7.90 12.93 13.66
CA MET A 165 -7.01 13.76 12.83
C MET A 165 -6.10 12.92 11.93
N PHE A 166 -5.59 11.79 12.42
CA PHE A 166 -4.83 10.84 11.61
C PHE A 166 -5.68 10.30 10.45
N LEU A 167 -6.90 9.85 10.71
CA LEU A 167 -7.81 9.34 9.69
C LEU A 167 -8.19 10.40 8.66
N LYS A 168 -8.47 11.63 9.09
CA LYS A 168 -8.71 12.77 8.18
C LYS A 168 -7.51 13.01 7.28
N LYS A 169 -6.30 12.95 7.83
CA LYS A 169 -5.07 13.10 7.06
C LYS A 169 -4.89 11.95 6.07
N GLN A 170 -5.15 10.70 6.46
CA GLN A 170 -5.11 9.57 5.53
C GLN A 170 -6.13 9.71 4.40
N ALA A 171 -7.34 10.16 4.72
CA ALA A 171 -8.38 10.43 3.72
C ALA A 171 -7.97 11.54 2.74
N SER A 172 -7.29 12.59 3.20
CA SER A 172 -6.77 13.65 2.32
C SER A 172 -5.65 13.17 1.37
N TYR A 173 -5.00 12.05 1.71
CA TYR A 173 -4.04 11.35 0.83
C TYR A 173 -4.67 10.21 0.02
N GLY A 174 -6.00 10.14 -0.04
CA GLY A 174 -6.74 9.22 -0.92
C GLY A 174 -7.08 7.86 -0.33
N ALA A 175 -6.82 7.62 0.96
CA ALA A 175 -7.30 6.43 1.63
C ALA A 175 -8.83 6.51 1.86
N GLN A 176 -9.50 5.35 1.78
CA GLN A 176 -10.91 5.25 2.13
C GLN A 176 -11.03 5.04 3.65
N VAL A 177 -11.88 5.80 4.30
CA VAL A 177 -12.21 5.62 5.73
C VAL A 177 -13.64 5.16 5.84
N ILE A 178 -13.84 3.98 6.40
CA ILE A 178 -15.14 3.33 6.52
C ILE A 178 -15.42 3.06 8.00
N ILE A 179 -16.52 3.56 8.50
CA ILE A 179 -16.97 3.22 9.85
C ILE A 179 -17.68 1.87 9.80
N VAL A 180 -17.26 0.93 10.66
CA VAL A 180 -17.87 -0.40 10.77
C VAL A 180 -18.33 -0.62 12.20
N SER A 181 -19.60 -0.38 12.47
CA SER A 181 -20.14 -0.40 13.81
C SER A 181 -21.38 -1.31 13.95
N LYS A 182 -21.60 -1.81 15.17
CA LYS A 182 -22.79 -2.58 15.55
C LYS A 182 -23.90 -1.68 16.11
N ASN A 183 -23.97 -0.44 15.65
CA ASN A 183 -25.00 0.53 15.99
C ASN A 183 -25.96 0.74 14.81
N ASP A 184 -27.11 1.32 15.09
CA ASP A 184 -28.03 1.78 14.05
C ASP A 184 -27.42 2.91 13.24
N HIS A 185 -27.74 2.98 11.95
CA HIS A 185 -27.15 3.95 11.03
C HIS A 185 -27.36 5.41 11.45
N SER A 186 -28.57 5.73 11.95
CA SER A 186 -28.91 7.07 12.46
C SER A 186 -28.08 7.46 13.67
N SER A 187 -27.85 6.53 14.57
CA SER A 187 -27.03 6.75 15.78
C SER A 187 -25.56 6.99 15.44
N ILE A 188 -25.01 6.28 14.45
CA ILE A 188 -23.65 6.53 13.98
C ILE A 188 -23.53 7.94 13.40
N ILE A 189 -24.52 8.38 12.58
CA ILE A 189 -24.53 9.73 12.01
C ILE A 189 -24.58 10.78 13.13
N GLU A 190 -25.48 10.62 14.10
CA GLU A 190 -25.60 11.52 15.24
C GLU A 190 -24.28 11.64 16.01
N ALA A 191 -23.61 10.53 16.30
CA ALA A 191 -22.28 10.55 16.94
C ALA A 191 -21.23 11.27 16.10
N LEU A 192 -21.18 10.99 14.80
CA LEU A 192 -20.23 11.62 13.89
C LEU A 192 -20.44 13.13 13.80
N GLU A 193 -21.68 13.61 13.76
CA GLU A 193 -22.01 15.06 13.77
C GLU A 193 -21.56 15.75 15.05
N CYS A 194 -21.62 15.05 16.18
CA CYS A 194 -21.14 15.59 17.44
C CYS A 194 -19.61 15.76 17.47
N ILE A 195 -18.87 14.84 16.86
CA ILE A 195 -17.39 14.87 16.88
C ILE A 195 -16.78 15.66 15.72
N ASP A 196 -17.47 15.75 14.58
CA ASP A 196 -17.02 16.50 13.41
C ASP A 196 -18.18 16.75 12.42
N ARG A 197 -18.73 17.95 12.42
CA ARG A 197 -19.82 18.33 11.49
C ARG A 197 -19.47 18.14 10.01
N ASN A 198 -18.17 18.06 9.68
CA ASN A 198 -17.68 17.84 8.33
C ASN A 198 -17.26 16.37 8.09
N TRP A 199 -17.76 15.42 8.89
CA TRP A 199 -17.39 14.01 8.78
C TRP A 199 -17.55 13.45 7.37
N HIS A 200 -18.56 13.87 6.62
CA HIS A 200 -18.84 13.46 5.24
C HIS A 200 -17.71 13.78 4.24
N GLN A 201 -16.79 14.72 4.60
CA GLN A 201 -15.64 15.06 3.75
C GLN A 201 -14.51 14.01 3.83
N TRP A 202 -14.41 13.26 4.91
CA TRP A 202 -13.32 12.31 5.10
C TRP A 202 -13.77 10.86 5.32
N ILE A 203 -15.01 10.61 5.73
CA ILE A 203 -15.59 9.26 5.79
C ILE A 203 -16.18 8.93 4.43
N THR A 204 -15.79 7.77 3.88
CA THR A 204 -16.27 7.29 2.59
C THR A 204 -17.61 6.58 2.72
N HIS A 205 -17.77 5.76 3.76
CA HIS A 205 -18.96 4.93 3.98
C HIS A 205 -19.16 4.62 5.45
N ILE A 206 -20.43 4.40 5.83
CA ILE A 206 -20.82 3.90 7.14
C ILE A 206 -21.48 2.54 6.91
N ASP A 207 -20.84 1.50 7.41
CA ASP A 207 -21.38 0.15 7.45
C ASP A 207 -21.90 -0.14 8.85
N SER A 208 -23.22 -0.07 8.99
CA SER A 208 -23.98 -0.27 10.22
C SER A 208 -24.63 -1.64 10.26
N GLY A 209 -24.79 -2.21 11.41
CA GLY A 209 -25.58 -3.44 11.61
C GLY A 209 -24.92 -4.48 12.51
N TRP A 210 -25.74 -5.46 12.91
CA TRP A 210 -25.44 -6.46 13.94
C TRP A 210 -24.75 -7.72 13.41
N GLY A 211 -24.47 -7.78 12.09
CA GLY A 211 -23.76 -8.90 11.48
C GLY A 211 -22.30 -9.02 11.90
N VAL A 212 -21.70 -10.14 11.57
CA VAL A 212 -20.30 -10.44 11.88
C VAL A 212 -19.37 -9.48 11.14
N LYS A 213 -18.51 -8.74 11.86
CA LYS A 213 -17.67 -7.69 11.27
C LYS A 213 -16.71 -8.21 10.19
N HIS A 214 -16.07 -9.36 10.39
CA HIS A 214 -15.13 -9.88 9.40
C HIS A 214 -15.80 -10.22 8.06
N GLU A 215 -17.04 -10.73 8.05
CA GLU A 215 -17.78 -10.99 6.81
C GLU A 215 -18.15 -9.71 6.09
N ARG A 216 -18.63 -8.70 6.83
CA ARG A 216 -18.99 -7.38 6.30
C ARG A 216 -17.76 -6.67 5.71
N ILE A 217 -16.61 -6.70 6.41
CA ILE A 217 -15.35 -6.14 5.94
C ILE A 217 -14.86 -6.88 4.70
N ASN A 218 -14.94 -8.21 4.66
CA ASN A 218 -14.55 -8.98 3.49
C ASN A 218 -15.37 -8.61 2.25
N GLN A 219 -16.68 -8.47 2.41
CA GLN A 219 -17.57 -8.03 1.33
C GLN A 219 -17.19 -6.64 0.81
N MET A 220 -16.89 -5.70 1.71
CA MET A 220 -16.47 -4.35 1.32
C MET A 220 -15.09 -4.35 0.61
N ILE A 221 -14.14 -5.15 1.06
CA ILE A 221 -12.83 -5.31 0.40
C ILE A 221 -13.02 -5.80 -1.04
N ILE A 222 -13.86 -6.83 -1.23
CA ILE A 222 -14.20 -7.37 -2.55
C ILE A 222 -14.91 -6.31 -3.39
N GLN A 223 -15.93 -5.66 -2.84
CA GLN A 223 -16.72 -4.64 -3.53
C GLN A 223 -15.86 -3.43 -3.95
N LEU A 224 -14.92 -3.00 -3.13
CA LEU A 224 -13.99 -1.92 -3.44
C LEU A 224 -12.87 -2.33 -4.41
N GLY A 225 -12.68 -3.63 -4.65
CA GLY A 225 -11.58 -4.14 -5.47
C GLY A 225 -10.20 -3.78 -4.92
N ILE A 226 -10.03 -3.77 -3.60
CA ILE A 226 -8.75 -3.48 -2.94
C ILE A 226 -8.12 -4.76 -2.40
N SER A 227 -6.80 -4.76 -2.26
CA SER A 227 -6.11 -5.86 -1.59
C SER A 227 -6.37 -5.83 -0.09
N ALA A 228 -6.63 -7.00 0.52
CA ALA A 228 -6.76 -7.14 1.97
C ALA A 228 -5.53 -6.59 2.73
N GLU A 229 -4.34 -6.82 2.21
CA GLU A 229 -3.07 -6.33 2.77
C GLU A 229 -2.91 -4.79 2.70
N ASP A 230 -3.71 -4.10 1.87
CA ASP A 230 -3.75 -2.64 1.77
C ASP A 230 -4.85 -2.02 2.65
N SER A 231 -5.46 -2.84 3.52
CA SER A 231 -6.50 -2.46 4.45
C SER A 231 -6.02 -2.59 5.90
N LEU A 232 -6.55 -1.72 6.76
CA LEU A 232 -6.34 -1.78 8.21
C LEU A 232 -7.68 -1.70 8.92
N ILE A 233 -7.94 -2.63 9.86
CA ILE A 233 -9.00 -2.45 10.84
C ILE A 233 -8.45 -1.87 12.15
N VAL A 234 -9.18 -0.92 12.72
CA VAL A 234 -8.94 -0.32 14.04
C VAL A 234 -10.18 -0.54 14.89
N ASP A 235 -10.04 -1.27 15.98
CA ASP A 235 -11.15 -1.67 16.85
C ASP A 235 -10.62 -1.81 18.28
N ASP A 236 -11.42 -1.46 19.29
CA ASP A 236 -11.05 -1.61 20.72
C ASP A 236 -11.35 -3.02 21.25
N ASN A 237 -12.18 -3.78 20.53
CA ASN A 237 -12.63 -5.09 20.96
C ASN A 237 -11.66 -6.20 20.54
N PRO A 238 -10.97 -6.87 21.49
CA PRO A 238 -10.05 -7.95 21.16
C PRO A 238 -10.71 -9.16 20.48
N VAL A 239 -12.03 -9.37 20.69
CA VAL A 239 -12.76 -10.46 20.05
C VAL A 239 -12.93 -10.19 18.55
N GLU A 240 -13.24 -8.94 18.17
CA GLU A 240 -13.35 -8.56 16.75
C GLU A 240 -11.97 -8.64 16.09
N ILE A 241 -10.93 -8.13 16.74
CA ILE A 241 -9.54 -8.24 16.24
C ILE A 241 -9.11 -9.71 16.07
N GLY A 242 -9.42 -10.58 17.04
CA GLY A 242 -9.14 -12.02 16.94
C GLY A 242 -9.94 -12.71 15.83
N SER A 243 -11.17 -12.28 15.60
CA SER A 243 -12.01 -12.75 14.49
C SER A 243 -11.40 -12.35 13.12
N ILE A 244 -10.94 -11.11 12.97
CA ILE A 244 -10.24 -10.67 11.78
C ILE A 244 -8.95 -11.46 11.58
N GLU A 245 -8.18 -11.70 12.64
CA GLU A 245 -6.96 -12.52 12.56
C GLU A 245 -7.21 -13.90 11.99
N LYS A 246 -8.27 -14.53 12.46
CA LYS A 246 -8.62 -15.90 12.08
C LYS A 246 -9.16 -16.01 10.65
N TYR A 247 -10.08 -15.12 10.26
CA TYR A 247 -10.85 -15.24 9.02
C TYR A 247 -10.34 -14.35 7.88
N LEU A 248 -9.65 -13.25 8.20
CA LEU A 248 -9.05 -12.33 7.23
C LEU A 248 -7.56 -12.07 7.55
N PRO A 249 -6.71 -13.10 7.58
CA PRO A 249 -5.33 -13.00 8.08
C PRO A 249 -4.47 -11.99 7.32
N LEU A 250 -4.82 -11.65 6.08
CA LEU A 250 -4.12 -10.67 5.26
C LEU A 250 -4.52 -9.22 5.56
N VAL A 251 -5.64 -8.99 6.24
CA VAL A 251 -6.05 -7.65 6.66
C VAL A 251 -5.18 -7.23 7.84
N ASN A 252 -4.57 -6.04 7.74
CA ASN A 252 -3.86 -5.48 8.87
C ASN A 252 -4.85 -5.13 9.98
N ARG A 253 -4.44 -5.34 11.21
CA ARG A 253 -5.31 -5.15 12.38
C ARG A 253 -4.58 -4.43 13.49
N GLN A 254 -5.31 -3.58 14.19
CA GLN A 254 -4.82 -2.81 15.31
C GLN A 254 -5.86 -2.74 16.42
N LEU A 255 -5.56 -3.36 17.55
CA LEU A 255 -6.31 -3.17 18.78
C LEU A 255 -6.06 -1.76 19.31
N TYR A 256 -7.11 -0.95 19.40
CA TYR A 256 -7.04 0.41 19.90
C TYR A 256 -7.36 0.46 21.39
N LYS A 257 -6.44 0.94 22.22
CA LYS A 257 -6.57 1.01 23.67
C LYS A 257 -6.58 2.46 24.17
N ASN A 258 -7.28 3.34 23.47
CA ASN A 258 -7.31 4.78 23.76
C ASN A 258 -5.90 5.38 24.04
N ASN A 259 -4.93 4.94 23.25
CA ASN A 259 -3.56 5.43 23.33
C ASN A 259 -3.00 5.64 21.93
N PHE A 260 -3.10 6.86 21.43
CA PHE A 260 -2.67 7.20 20.07
C PHE A 260 -1.15 7.05 19.87
N GLN A 261 -0.34 7.31 20.90
CA GLN A 261 1.12 7.13 20.78
C GLN A 261 1.48 5.65 20.60
N HIS A 262 0.81 4.77 21.33
CA HIS A 262 0.97 3.33 21.16
C HIS A 262 0.51 2.87 19.78
N PHE A 263 -0.65 3.35 19.34
CA PHE A 263 -1.17 3.10 17.98
C PHE A 263 -0.16 3.49 16.88
N VAL A 264 0.40 4.69 16.96
CA VAL A 264 1.41 5.16 15.99
C VAL A 264 2.67 4.29 16.04
N ARG A 265 3.15 3.96 17.24
CA ARG A 265 4.33 3.10 17.41
C ARG A 265 4.09 1.72 16.77
N ASP A 266 2.94 1.11 17.00
CA ASP A 266 2.61 -0.20 16.46
C ASP A 266 2.48 -0.16 14.93
N LEU A 267 1.84 0.89 14.37
CA LEU A 267 1.78 1.05 12.90
C LEU A 267 3.19 1.24 12.31
N LYS A 268 4.04 2.02 12.95
CA LYS A 268 5.43 2.21 12.52
C LYS A 268 6.21 0.89 12.53
N SER A 269 6.12 0.13 13.61
CA SER A 269 6.82 -1.17 13.72
C SER A 269 6.40 -2.18 12.65
N LYS A 270 5.17 -2.06 12.15
CA LYS A 270 4.64 -2.87 11.04
C LYS A 270 4.89 -2.26 9.66
N GLY A 271 5.55 -1.09 9.57
CA GLY A 271 5.71 -0.35 8.32
C GLY A 271 4.40 0.20 7.73
N LEU A 272 3.37 0.39 8.55
CA LEU A 272 2.03 0.80 8.14
C LEU A 272 1.74 2.30 8.36
N TYR A 273 2.61 3.02 9.07
CA TYR A 273 2.48 4.46 9.31
C TYR A 273 3.01 5.25 8.11
N LEU A 274 2.26 5.18 7.01
CA LEU A 274 2.61 5.80 5.74
C LEU A 274 1.45 6.65 5.25
N PHE A 275 1.77 7.73 4.55
CA PHE A 275 0.80 8.57 3.88
C PHE A 275 0.90 8.35 2.37
N GLY A 276 -0.24 8.29 1.70
CA GLY A 276 -0.30 8.22 0.25
C GLY A 276 0.24 9.49 -0.40
N ASN A 277 0.36 9.47 -1.72
CA ASN A 277 0.73 10.66 -2.49
C ASN A 277 -0.47 11.60 -2.61
N ALA A 278 -0.24 12.89 -2.44
CA ALA A 278 -1.27 13.94 -2.45
C ALA A 278 -1.97 14.14 -3.82
N SER A 279 -1.61 13.38 -4.86
CA SER A 279 -2.34 13.34 -6.12
C SER A 279 -3.72 12.66 -5.97
N PHE A 280 -4.43 13.03 -4.92
CA PHE A 280 -5.78 12.54 -4.64
C PHE A 280 -6.76 13.08 -5.69
N ASN A 281 -7.53 12.19 -6.28
CA ASN A 281 -8.63 12.53 -7.16
C ASN A 281 -9.95 12.38 -6.38
N GLU A 282 -10.68 13.50 -6.18
CA GLU A 282 -12.00 13.48 -5.53
C GLU A 282 -13.00 12.59 -6.28
N GLU A 283 -12.90 12.52 -7.60
CA GLU A 283 -13.70 11.61 -8.43
C GLU A 283 -13.55 10.15 -7.99
N ARG A 284 -12.34 9.77 -7.54
CA ARG A 284 -12.07 8.42 -7.04
C ARG A 284 -12.79 8.13 -5.72
N LYS A 285 -12.86 9.13 -4.83
CA LYS A 285 -13.60 9.01 -3.56
C LYS A 285 -15.10 8.91 -3.82
N ASP A 286 -15.65 9.74 -4.72
CA ASP A 286 -17.05 9.71 -5.08
C ASP A 286 -17.43 8.41 -5.80
N TYR A 287 -16.52 7.85 -6.59
CA TYR A 287 -16.69 6.52 -7.17
C TYR A 287 -16.89 5.46 -6.09
N TYR A 288 -16.01 5.40 -5.08
CA TYR A 288 -16.13 4.43 -3.99
C TYR A 288 -17.38 4.67 -3.14
N LYS A 289 -17.76 5.92 -2.88
CA LYS A 289 -19.02 6.24 -2.19
C LYS A 289 -20.24 5.68 -2.93
N ARG A 290 -20.29 5.86 -4.25
CA ARG A 290 -21.37 5.33 -5.08
C ARG A 290 -21.39 3.81 -5.11
N GLN A 291 -20.24 3.17 -5.17
CA GLN A 291 -20.09 1.72 -5.17
C GLN A 291 -20.57 1.07 -3.87
N LEU A 292 -20.34 1.71 -2.72
CA LEU A 292 -20.75 1.23 -1.40
C LEU A 292 -22.18 1.67 -0.99
N SER A 293 -22.87 2.44 -1.83
CA SER A 293 -24.20 2.95 -1.49
C SER A 293 -25.25 1.81 -1.36
N PRO A 294 -26.31 1.97 -0.50
CA PRO A 294 -27.35 0.95 -0.30
C PRO A 294 -28.08 0.54 -1.59
N SER A 295 -28.19 1.44 -2.56
CA SER A 295 -28.79 1.14 -3.86
C SER A 295 -27.98 0.13 -4.67
N SER A 296 -26.70 -0.04 -4.38
CA SER A 296 -25.86 -1.08 -4.97
C SER A 296 -26.00 -2.44 -4.26
N LYS A 297 -26.37 -2.46 -2.97
CA LYS A 297 -26.55 -3.71 -2.18
C LYS A 297 -27.76 -4.54 -2.61
N GLN A 298 -28.83 -3.93 -3.12
CA GLN A 298 -30.02 -4.64 -3.61
C GLN A 298 -29.82 -5.44 -4.90
N LYS A 299 -28.65 -5.30 -5.56
CA LYS A 299 -28.31 -6.02 -6.80
C LYS A 299 -27.31 -7.18 -6.59
N GLN A 300 -27.15 -7.68 -5.36
CA GLN A 300 -26.17 -8.73 -5.00
C GLN A 300 -26.47 -10.14 -5.56
N GLU A 301 -27.57 -10.33 -6.28
CA GLU A 301 -27.74 -11.50 -7.14
C GLU A 301 -27.13 -11.22 -8.52
N HIS A 302 -25.86 -11.59 -8.71
CA HIS A 302 -25.08 -11.42 -9.95
C HIS A 302 -24.90 -9.96 -10.42
N LEU A 303 -24.09 -9.20 -9.73
CA LEU A 303 -23.67 -7.85 -10.18
C LEU A 303 -22.89 -7.94 -11.49
N LYS A 304 -23.61 -7.91 -12.63
CA LYS A 304 -23.04 -7.38 -13.86
C LYS A 304 -22.85 -5.88 -13.64
N ILE A 305 -21.61 -5.47 -13.42
CA ILE A 305 -21.27 -4.06 -13.48
C ILE A 305 -21.34 -3.67 -14.93
N ASP A 306 -22.26 -2.77 -15.28
CA ASP A 306 -22.32 -2.21 -16.61
C ASP A 306 -21.12 -1.31 -16.82
N TYR A 307 -20.31 -1.62 -17.81
CA TYR A 307 -19.12 -0.87 -18.14
C TYR A 307 -19.03 -0.57 -19.64
N LYS A 308 -18.35 0.52 -19.95
CA LYS A 308 -17.90 0.86 -21.29
C LYS A 308 -16.39 1.06 -21.24
N TYR A 309 -15.69 0.69 -22.29
CA TYR A 309 -14.27 0.93 -22.40
C TYR A 309 -13.91 1.43 -23.79
N ASN A 310 -12.80 2.17 -23.88
CA ASN A 310 -12.16 2.53 -25.12
C ASN A 310 -10.77 1.89 -25.14
N LEU A 311 -10.46 1.18 -26.24
CA LEU A 311 -9.15 0.57 -26.47
C LEU A 311 -8.30 1.49 -27.33
N PHE A 312 -7.10 1.81 -26.86
CA PHE A 312 -6.12 2.65 -27.54
C PHE A 312 -4.87 1.85 -27.89
N GLU A 313 -4.30 2.11 -29.06
CA GLU A 313 -3.02 1.54 -29.48
C GLU A 313 -1.98 2.65 -29.53
N ASN A 314 -0.83 2.43 -28.87
CA ASN A 314 0.33 3.33 -28.86
C ASN A 314 0.01 4.80 -28.48
N ASN A 315 -0.89 5.01 -27.52
CA ASN A 315 -1.26 6.35 -27.09
C ASN A 315 -0.18 6.96 -26.16
N PRO A 316 0.53 8.01 -26.60
CA PRO A 316 1.61 8.59 -25.81
C PRO A 316 1.14 9.22 -24.49
N ALA A 317 -0.11 9.69 -24.41
CA ALA A 317 -0.67 10.25 -23.19
C ALA A 317 -0.86 9.22 -22.06
N HIS A 318 -0.81 7.93 -22.39
CA HIS A 318 -1.02 6.85 -21.43
C HIS A 318 0.29 6.20 -20.94
N ILE A 319 1.46 6.59 -21.46
CA ILE A 319 2.74 5.95 -21.17
C ILE A 319 3.09 6.00 -19.69
N GLU A 320 2.96 7.15 -19.04
CA GLU A 320 3.20 7.29 -17.60
C GLU A 320 2.31 6.36 -16.77
N ARG A 321 1.04 6.23 -17.19
CA ARG A 321 0.10 5.34 -16.52
C ARG A 321 0.43 3.86 -16.73
N VAL A 322 0.93 3.47 -17.90
CA VAL A 322 1.44 2.10 -18.15
C VAL A 322 2.61 1.78 -17.23
N ILE A 323 3.57 2.68 -17.10
CA ILE A 323 4.72 2.54 -16.19
C ILE A 323 4.23 2.37 -14.75
N GLU A 324 3.31 3.22 -14.30
CA GLU A 324 2.73 3.11 -12.96
C GLU A 324 2.01 1.77 -12.74
N LEU A 325 1.17 1.34 -13.68
CA LEU A 325 0.44 0.08 -13.58
C LEU A 325 1.36 -1.14 -13.60
N SER A 326 2.45 -1.11 -14.37
CA SER A 326 3.41 -2.22 -14.46
C SER A 326 4.03 -2.55 -13.11
N SER A 327 4.28 -1.54 -12.29
CA SER A 327 4.87 -1.69 -10.96
C SER A 327 3.83 -1.94 -9.85
N LYS A 328 2.66 -1.26 -9.92
CA LYS A 328 1.67 -1.27 -8.84
C LYS A 328 0.66 -2.42 -8.91
N THR A 329 0.44 -3.02 -10.09
CA THR A 329 -0.57 -4.08 -10.26
C THR A 329 0.00 -5.44 -9.87
N ASN A 330 -0.66 -6.14 -8.94
CA ASN A 330 -0.19 -7.42 -8.41
C ASN A 330 -1.13 -8.58 -8.74
N GLN A 331 -2.45 -8.38 -8.64
CA GLN A 331 -3.42 -9.48 -8.74
C GLN A 331 -3.63 -9.95 -10.18
N PHE A 332 -3.72 -9.00 -11.10
CA PHE A 332 -3.84 -9.27 -12.52
C PHE A 332 -2.69 -8.61 -13.28
N ASN A 333 -1.58 -9.31 -13.34
CA ASN A 333 -0.38 -8.90 -14.07
C ASN A 333 0.35 -10.18 -14.49
N LEU A 334 0.42 -10.44 -15.79
CA LEU A 334 1.00 -11.66 -16.32
C LEU A 334 2.51 -11.73 -16.11
N ASN A 335 3.17 -10.58 -16.22
CA ASN A 335 4.63 -10.50 -16.08
C ASN A 335 4.97 -9.22 -15.31
N LYS A 336 4.99 -9.33 -13.97
CA LYS A 336 5.28 -8.18 -13.12
C LYS A 336 6.73 -7.76 -13.26
N LYS A 337 6.97 -6.84 -14.18
CA LYS A 337 8.23 -6.15 -14.38
C LYS A 337 7.96 -4.65 -14.37
N ALA A 338 8.72 -3.90 -13.56
CA ALA A 338 8.71 -2.44 -13.67
C ALA A 338 9.23 -2.04 -15.05
N LEU A 339 8.49 -1.20 -15.75
CA LEU A 339 8.79 -0.77 -17.11
C LEU A 339 9.23 0.69 -17.09
N ASN A 340 10.03 1.06 -18.07
CA ASN A 340 10.36 2.45 -18.37
C ASN A 340 9.98 2.80 -19.83
N ALA A 341 10.01 4.09 -20.15
CA ALA A 341 9.59 4.55 -21.49
C ALA A 341 10.43 3.95 -22.63
N THR A 342 11.73 3.72 -22.38
CA THR A 342 12.65 3.16 -23.40
C THR A 342 12.33 1.69 -23.71
N GLU A 343 11.92 0.92 -22.69
CA GLU A 343 11.50 -0.47 -22.90
C GLU A 343 10.20 -0.59 -23.68
N LEU A 344 9.25 0.33 -23.47
CA LEU A 344 7.95 0.31 -24.15
C LEU A 344 8.05 0.47 -25.66
N ILE A 345 9.10 1.10 -26.18
CA ILE A 345 9.33 1.27 -27.63
C ILE A 345 9.44 -0.07 -28.37
N LYS A 346 9.81 -1.14 -27.67
CA LYS A 346 9.96 -2.49 -28.25
C LYS A 346 8.63 -3.22 -28.47
N TYR A 347 7.52 -2.65 -27.98
CA TYR A 347 6.22 -3.28 -27.99
C TYR A 347 5.17 -2.43 -28.68
N LYS A 348 4.15 -3.08 -29.19
CA LYS A 348 2.85 -2.45 -29.41
C LYS A 348 2.18 -2.35 -28.03
N VAL A 349 1.87 -1.12 -27.63
CA VAL A 349 1.28 -0.82 -26.32
C VAL A 349 -0.21 -0.60 -26.47
N PHE A 350 -1.00 -1.47 -25.88
CA PHE A 350 -2.45 -1.31 -25.79
C PHE A 350 -2.80 -0.78 -24.41
N THR A 351 -3.68 0.19 -24.35
CA THR A 351 -4.23 0.72 -23.09
C THR A 351 -5.72 0.88 -23.22
N TRP A 352 -6.43 0.84 -22.12
CA TRP A 352 -7.86 1.09 -22.13
C TRP A 352 -8.29 1.88 -20.91
N ASP A 353 -9.17 2.82 -21.15
CA ASP A 353 -9.96 3.45 -20.11
C ASP A 353 -11.26 2.66 -19.89
N CYS A 354 -11.88 2.88 -18.76
CA CYS A 354 -13.14 2.25 -18.41
C CYS A 354 -14.05 3.25 -17.70
N GLU A 355 -15.32 3.22 -18.05
CA GLU A 355 -16.40 3.93 -17.38
C GLU A 355 -17.45 2.93 -16.93
N THR A 356 -17.92 3.06 -15.70
CA THR A 356 -18.98 2.21 -15.13
C THR A 356 -20.22 3.06 -14.82
N GLN A 357 -21.34 2.43 -14.45
CA GLN A 357 -22.51 3.16 -13.95
C GLN A 357 -22.21 4.04 -12.71
N TYR A 358 -21.07 3.86 -12.07
CA TYR A 358 -20.62 4.64 -10.91
C TYR A 358 -19.68 5.79 -11.30
N GLY A 359 -19.23 5.85 -12.55
CA GLY A 359 -18.38 6.90 -13.12
C GLY A 359 -17.10 6.37 -13.76
N PRO A 360 -16.23 7.28 -14.26
CA PRO A 360 -15.01 6.94 -14.95
C PRO A 360 -13.96 6.39 -14.00
N LEU A 361 -13.24 5.36 -14.46
CA LEU A 361 -12.09 4.77 -13.77
C LEU A 361 -10.75 5.27 -14.32
N GLY A 362 -10.78 5.99 -15.44
CA GLY A 362 -9.60 6.35 -16.22
C GLY A 362 -8.90 5.13 -16.84
N VAL A 363 -7.62 5.24 -17.17
CA VAL A 363 -6.84 4.14 -17.73
C VAL A 363 -6.63 3.06 -16.66
N VAL A 364 -7.26 1.90 -16.90
CA VAL A 364 -7.32 0.79 -15.92
C VAL A 364 -6.44 -0.39 -16.27
N GLY A 365 -5.83 -0.43 -17.44
CA GLY A 365 -4.96 -1.54 -17.81
C GLY A 365 -4.15 -1.30 -19.07
N PHE A 366 -3.26 -2.25 -19.35
CA PHE A 366 -2.42 -2.26 -20.52
C PHE A 366 -2.08 -3.68 -20.98
N ALA A 367 -1.76 -3.83 -22.28
CA ALA A 367 -1.15 -5.02 -22.84
C ALA A 367 0.06 -4.63 -23.70
N LEU A 368 1.07 -5.50 -23.68
CA LEU A 368 2.30 -5.35 -24.48
C LEU A 368 2.44 -6.54 -25.41
N ILE A 369 2.51 -6.27 -26.71
CA ILE A 369 2.72 -7.30 -27.73
C ILE A 369 4.04 -7.04 -28.46
N SER A 370 4.92 -8.04 -28.47
CA SER A 370 6.18 -7.96 -29.21
C SER A 370 5.94 -8.03 -30.74
N ILE A 371 6.98 -7.74 -31.51
CA ILE A 371 6.90 -7.82 -32.97
C ILE A 371 6.66 -9.25 -33.46
N GLU A 372 7.07 -10.25 -32.70
CA GLU A 372 6.85 -11.67 -32.96
C GLU A 372 5.43 -12.14 -32.59
N GLY A 373 4.59 -11.26 -32.04
CA GLY A 373 3.24 -11.59 -31.62
C GLY A 373 3.13 -12.20 -30.22
N VAL A 374 4.17 -12.08 -29.38
CA VAL A 374 4.13 -12.54 -27.99
C VAL A 374 3.41 -11.51 -27.14
N LEU A 375 2.38 -11.92 -26.39
CA LEU A 375 1.78 -11.11 -25.34
C LEU A 375 2.73 -11.09 -24.13
N SER A 376 3.62 -10.10 -24.10
CA SER A 376 4.69 -9.99 -23.13
C SER A 376 4.23 -9.54 -21.74
N ASN A 377 3.14 -8.80 -21.68
CA ASN A 377 2.45 -8.48 -20.44
C ASN A 377 0.99 -8.11 -20.70
N PHE A 378 0.13 -8.40 -19.74
CA PHE A 378 -1.28 -7.97 -19.71
C PHE A 378 -1.64 -7.71 -18.27
N ALA A 379 -1.92 -6.46 -17.93
CA ALA A 379 -2.18 -6.04 -16.55
C ALA A 379 -3.47 -5.22 -16.44
N LEU A 380 -4.24 -5.48 -15.42
CA LEU A 380 -5.50 -4.81 -15.12
C LEU A 380 -5.51 -4.30 -13.68
N SER A 381 -5.87 -3.05 -13.51
CA SER A 381 -6.07 -2.45 -12.18
C SER A 381 -7.13 -3.20 -11.39
N CYS A 382 -6.90 -3.38 -10.09
CA CYS A 382 -7.87 -4.04 -9.19
C CYS A 382 -9.28 -3.39 -9.25
N ARG A 383 -9.38 -2.10 -9.61
CA ARG A 383 -10.66 -1.38 -9.76
C ARG A 383 -11.54 -1.90 -10.90
N ALA A 384 -10.95 -2.56 -11.87
CA ALA A 384 -11.65 -3.09 -13.04
C ALA A 384 -11.69 -4.63 -13.07
N LEU A 385 -11.19 -5.29 -12.02
CA LEU A 385 -11.28 -6.74 -11.87
C LEU A 385 -12.71 -7.19 -11.53
N GLY A 386 -13.08 -8.36 -12.02
CA GLY A 386 -14.40 -8.95 -11.74
C GLY A 386 -15.52 -8.43 -12.63
N PHE A 387 -15.24 -7.55 -13.61
CA PHE A 387 -16.23 -7.07 -14.58
C PHE A 387 -16.29 -7.96 -15.84
N GLY A 388 -15.36 -8.91 -15.99
CA GLY A 388 -15.18 -9.69 -17.20
C GLY A 388 -14.47 -8.89 -18.32
N LEU A 389 -13.95 -7.71 -17.99
CA LEU A 389 -13.26 -6.82 -18.92
C LEU A 389 -11.98 -7.47 -19.48
N GLU A 390 -11.29 -8.27 -18.68
CA GLU A 390 -10.10 -9.01 -19.07
C GLU A 390 -10.32 -9.92 -20.28
N HIS A 391 -11.45 -10.63 -20.31
CA HIS A 391 -11.80 -11.50 -21.43
C HIS A 391 -12.22 -10.71 -22.67
N ALA A 392 -13.00 -9.66 -22.49
CA ALA A 392 -13.44 -8.81 -23.60
C ALA A 392 -12.24 -8.18 -24.32
N LEU A 393 -11.32 -7.59 -23.57
CA LEU A 393 -10.11 -6.95 -24.09
C LEU A 393 -9.15 -7.95 -24.74
N PHE A 394 -8.90 -9.08 -24.06
CA PHE A 394 -8.04 -10.12 -24.62
C PHE A 394 -8.56 -10.61 -25.98
N ASN A 395 -9.85 -10.89 -26.07
CA ASN A 395 -10.47 -11.34 -27.30
C ASN A 395 -10.40 -10.27 -28.41
N GLU A 396 -10.63 -9.00 -28.07
CA GLU A 396 -10.54 -7.91 -29.05
C GLU A 396 -9.10 -7.72 -29.55
N ILE A 397 -8.12 -7.72 -28.66
CA ILE A 397 -6.71 -7.60 -29.01
C ILE A 397 -6.25 -8.81 -29.85
N ASN A 398 -6.61 -10.02 -29.43
CA ASN A 398 -6.24 -11.24 -30.15
C ASN A 398 -6.87 -11.32 -31.56
N ALA A 399 -8.11 -10.88 -31.72
CA ALA A 399 -8.75 -10.82 -33.01
C ALA A 399 -8.03 -9.87 -33.99
N LYS A 400 -7.48 -8.77 -33.48
CA LYS A 400 -6.74 -7.78 -34.30
C LYS A 400 -5.29 -8.18 -34.58
N HIS A 401 -4.60 -8.79 -33.58
CA HIS A 401 -3.14 -8.96 -33.61
C HIS A 401 -2.65 -10.41 -33.59
N ARG A 402 -3.55 -11.39 -33.52
CA ARG A 402 -3.26 -12.84 -33.53
C ARG A 402 -2.10 -13.21 -32.61
N ILE A 403 -2.36 -13.16 -31.30
CA ILE A 403 -1.38 -13.52 -30.29
C ILE A 403 -0.86 -14.95 -30.53
N GLN A 404 0.47 -15.10 -30.67
CA GLN A 404 1.14 -16.35 -30.95
C GLN A 404 1.44 -17.15 -29.68
N SER A 405 1.86 -16.43 -28.63
CA SER A 405 2.15 -17.00 -27.31
C SER A 405 1.95 -15.95 -26.22
N ILE A 406 1.87 -16.39 -24.97
CA ILE A 406 1.68 -15.53 -23.80
C ILE A 406 2.85 -15.78 -22.84
N ALA A 407 3.64 -14.73 -22.58
CA ALA A 407 4.67 -14.76 -21.56
C ALA A 407 4.05 -14.60 -20.18
N PHE A 408 4.35 -15.53 -19.28
CA PHE A 408 3.76 -15.56 -17.96
C PHE A 408 4.79 -15.88 -16.87
N LYS A 409 4.81 -15.08 -15.80
CA LYS A 409 5.56 -15.33 -14.58
C LYS A 409 4.61 -15.61 -13.44
N LYS A 410 4.57 -16.85 -12.99
CA LYS A 410 3.74 -17.28 -11.86
C LYS A 410 4.25 -16.69 -10.55
N THR A 411 3.36 -16.12 -9.76
CA THR A 411 3.64 -15.63 -8.40
C THR A 411 2.49 -15.98 -7.46
N GLU A 412 2.74 -15.95 -6.16
CA GLU A 412 1.68 -16.15 -5.16
C GLU A 412 0.60 -15.06 -5.20
N LYS A 413 0.93 -13.89 -5.76
CA LYS A 413 0.08 -12.70 -5.75
C LYS A 413 -0.81 -12.57 -6.99
N ASN A 414 -0.48 -13.25 -8.11
CA ASN A 414 -1.22 -13.11 -9.35
C ASN A 414 -2.19 -14.27 -9.64
N LYS A 415 -2.83 -14.80 -8.60
CA LYS A 415 -3.78 -15.91 -8.73
C LYS A 415 -4.93 -15.61 -9.71
N VAL A 416 -5.45 -14.37 -9.69
CA VAL A 416 -6.52 -13.95 -10.62
C VAL A 416 -6.04 -14.03 -12.08
N ALA A 417 -4.79 -13.64 -12.36
CA ALA A 417 -4.22 -13.79 -13.69
C ALA A 417 -3.99 -15.28 -14.07
N GLN A 418 -3.65 -16.14 -13.11
CA GLN A 418 -3.54 -17.59 -13.33
C GLN A 418 -4.92 -18.20 -13.68
N GLU A 419 -5.96 -17.83 -12.96
CA GLU A 419 -7.33 -18.27 -13.23
C GLU A 419 -7.78 -17.82 -14.62
N PHE A 420 -7.50 -16.57 -14.99
CA PHE A 420 -7.78 -16.07 -16.34
C PHE A 420 -7.07 -16.90 -17.42
N LEU A 421 -5.79 -17.19 -17.26
CA LEU A 421 -5.03 -18.01 -18.22
C LEU A 421 -5.59 -19.42 -18.39
N ASN A 422 -6.14 -20.01 -17.34
CA ASN A 422 -6.79 -21.32 -17.41
C ASN A 422 -8.07 -21.30 -18.28
N THR A 423 -8.66 -20.14 -18.53
CA THR A 423 -9.84 -19.98 -19.38
C THR A 423 -9.48 -19.79 -20.86
N ILE A 424 -8.22 -19.48 -21.15
CA ILE A 424 -7.72 -19.28 -22.52
C ILE A 424 -7.24 -20.61 -23.08
N SER A 425 -7.82 -21.04 -24.19
CA SER A 425 -7.42 -22.25 -24.89
C SER A 425 -6.73 -21.94 -26.24
N GLY A 426 -5.81 -22.81 -26.64
CA GLY A 426 -5.23 -22.78 -27.97
C GLY A 426 -4.08 -21.78 -28.21
N ILE A 427 -3.60 -21.08 -27.16
CA ILE A 427 -2.44 -20.19 -27.25
C ILE A 427 -1.35 -20.73 -26.31
N PRO A 428 -0.12 -20.97 -26.79
CA PRO A 428 0.99 -21.45 -25.97
C PRO A 428 1.34 -20.48 -24.84
N LEU A 429 1.64 -21.01 -23.66
CA LEU A 429 2.17 -20.24 -22.52
C LEU A 429 3.70 -20.41 -22.47
N GLU A 430 4.42 -19.31 -22.38
CA GLU A 430 5.86 -19.25 -22.16
C GLU A 430 6.10 -18.88 -20.69
N GLU A 431 6.43 -19.87 -19.88
CA GLU A 431 6.68 -19.65 -18.45
C GLU A 431 8.05 -18.98 -18.26
N LEU A 432 8.06 -17.79 -17.65
CA LEU A 432 9.26 -17.02 -17.35
C LEU A 432 9.81 -17.43 -15.99
N SER A 433 11.11 -17.66 -15.92
CA SER A 433 11.85 -18.00 -14.70
C SER A 433 11.90 -16.86 -13.67
#